data_80a3973228666be843b3c6d767510be2
#
_entry.id   80a3973228666be843b3c6d767510be2
#
_cell.length_a   1.000
_cell.length_b   1.000
_cell.length_c   1.000
_cell.angle_alpha   90.00
_cell.angle_beta   90.00
_cell.angle_gamma   90.00
#
_symmetry.space_group_name_H-M   'P 1'
#
loop_
_entity.id
_entity.type
_entity.pdbx_description
1 polymer ?
#
loop_
_entity_poly.entity_id
_entity_poly.type
_entity_poly.pdbx_seq_one_letter_code
_entity_poly.pdbx_strand_id
1 'polypeptide(L)'
;MRRRGAPSLVLALAVGLAGCAGVIGGKESVPTVETSRPPSPGTTVNLGGGSLSVVKGRPGYVIGAPHGSTDSATDLIGLELARRTGFGSAVATGFGKLDAEGRRYNVNRPTESVVGASPGSERETEAARRVFEAYGRSVTEASQGPLRVYVEVHGNAHQDTAGRVEIATVGLSKEDAWQVKTLLELIRDAHLRSQPETPRLEIFVEPVDTLRYSASASKSGGMLARSERALHVELPRVARTTSREAYTVVLGDFLSQWADLVTASRGR
;
A
#
# COMPACT_ATOMS: atom_id res chain seq x y z
N MET A 1 52.13 -48.81 11.73
CA MET A 1 50.76 -48.46 12.20
C MET A 1 49.80 -48.49 11.04
N ARG A 2 48.84 -49.42 11.09
CA ARG A 2 47.91 -49.73 9.95
C ARG A 2 46.70 -48.82 10.01
N ARG A 3 46.41 -48.11 8.86
CA ARG A 3 45.15 -47.40 8.65
C ARG A 3 44.09 -48.40 8.17
N ARG A 4 42.96 -48.49 8.87
CA ARG A 4 41.78 -49.25 8.48
C ARG A 4 40.82 -48.31 7.73
N GLY A 5 40.48 -48.67 6.48
CA GLY A 5 39.44 -48.03 5.68
C GLY A 5 38.04 -48.50 6.11
N ALA A 6 37.09 -47.63 6.06
CA ALA A 6 35.66 -47.90 6.23
C ALA A 6 34.99 -48.12 4.86
N PRO A 7 34.03 -49.04 4.73
CA PRO A 7 33.38 -49.36 3.47
C PRO A 7 32.24 -48.39 3.17
N SER A 8 32.16 -47.98 1.89
CA SER A 8 31.04 -47.23 1.33
C SER A 8 29.82 -48.13 1.12
N LEU A 9 28.69 -47.73 1.67
CA LEU A 9 27.41 -48.39 1.44
C LEU A 9 26.73 -47.75 0.25
N VAL A 10 26.62 -48.50 -0.88
CA VAL A 10 25.84 -48.07 -2.05
C VAL A 10 24.41 -48.60 -1.88
N LEU A 11 23.45 -47.72 -1.74
CA LEU A 11 22.03 -48.03 -1.70
C LEU A 11 21.44 -47.93 -3.10
N ALA A 12 21.13 -49.06 -3.72
CA ALA A 12 20.43 -49.16 -4.99
C ALA A 12 18.91 -49.03 -4.76
N LEU A 13 18.28 -48.04 -5.36
CA LEU A 13 16.81 -47.86 -5.30
C LEU A 13 16.24 -48.53 -6.57
N ALA A 14 15.53 -49.63 -6.41
CA ALA A 14 14.78 -50.28 -7.48
C ALA A 14 13.42 -49.57 -7.65
N VAL A 15 13.19 -49.06 -8.88
CA VAL A 15 11.88 -48.48 -9.28
C VAL A 15 11.03 -49.61 -9.87
N GLY A 16 10.00 -50.02 -9.13
CA GLY A 16 8.98 -50.95 -9.58
C GLY A 16 7.88 -50.21 -10.35
N LEU A 17 7.77 -50.48 -11.65
CA LEU A 17 6.65 -50.12 -12.49
C LEU A 17 5.50 -51.12 -12.27
N ALA A 18 4.41 -50.71 -11.62
CA ALA A 18 3.16 -51.40 -11.63
C ALA A 18 2.10 -50.52 -12.31
N GLY A 19 1.73 -50.88 -13.52
CA GLY A 19 0.62 -50.26 -14.22
C GLY A 19 -0.73 -50.76 -13.66
N CYS A 20 -1.66 -49.85 -13.39
CA CYS A 20 -3.09 -50.14 -13.34
C CYS A 20 -3.82 -49.00 -14.03
N ALA A 21 -4.43 -49.35 -15.18
CA ALA A 21 -5.42 -48.50 -15.82
C ALA A 21 -6.71 -48.46 -14.99
N GLY A 22 -7.10 -47.25 -14.59
CA GLY A 22 -8.40 -46.99 -13.96
C GLY A 22 -8.87 -45.63 -14.43
N VAL A 23 -9.69 -45.63 -15.48
CA VAL A 23 -10.45 -44.46 -15.95
C VAL A 23 -11.57 -44.20 -14.97
N ILE A 24 -11.46 -43.10 -14.19
CA ILE A 24 -12.62 -42.48 -13.55
C ILE A 24 -12.49 -40.97 -13.86
N GLY A 25 -13.35 -40.52 -14.78
CA GLY A 25 -13.51 -39.12 -15.13
C GLY A 25 -14.19 -38.35 -13.96
N GLY A 26 -13.39 -37.81 -13.08
CA GLY A 26 -13.77 -36.72 -12.16
C GLY A 26 -13.42 -35.42 -12.82
N LYS A 27 -14.42 -34.63 -13.25
CA LYS A 27 -14.21 -33.22 -13.57
C LYS A 27 -13.84 -32.52 -12.26
N GLU A 28 -12.56 -32.35 -11.99
CA GLU A 28 -12.12 -31.35 -11.01
C GLU A 28 -12.53 -29.99 -11.57
N SER A 29 -13.52 -29.38 -10.91
CA SER A 29 -13.86 -27.97 -11.10
C SER A 29 -12.69 -27.16 -10.59
N VAL A 30 -11.88 -26.62 -11.53
CA VAL A 30 -10.93 -25.56 -11.24
C VAL A 30 -11.71 -24.44 -10.53
N PRO A 31 -11.32 -23.98 -9.32
CA PRO A 31 -12.02 -22.89 -8.68
C PRO A 31 -11.91 -21.68 -9.62
N THR A 32 -13.05 -21.24 -10.12
CA THR A 32 -13.17 -20.00 -10.88
C THR A 32 -12.74 -18.89 -9.94
N VAL A 33 -11.59 -18.26 -10.22
CA VAL A 33 -11.21 -17.01 -9.59
C VAL A 33 -12.34 -16.05 -9.90
N GLU A 34 -13.11 -15.70 -8.88
CA GLU A 34 -14.20 -14.75 -8.97
C GLU A 34 -13.54 -13.41 -9.38
N THR A 35 -13.65 -13.07 -10.66
CA THR A 35 -13.16 -11.80 -11.20
C THR A 35 -13.87 -10.70 -10.43
N SER A 36 -13.14 -10.00 -9.59
CA SER A 36 -13.63 -8.91 -8.77
C SER A 36 -14.44 -7.95 -9.66
N ARG A 37 -15.71 -7.78 -9.29
CA ARG A 37 -16.64 -6.85 -9.95
C ARG A 37 -15.95 -5.49 -10.09
N PRO A 38 -15.95 -4.85 -11.27
CA PRO A 38 -15.36 -3.54 -11.43
C PRO A 38 -15.97 -2.59 -10.39
N PRO A 39 -15.17 -1.72 -9.75
CA PRO A 39 -15.67 -0.79 -8.74
C PRO A 39 -16.80 0.06 -9.32
N SER A 40 -17.83 0.28 -8.52
CA SER A 40 -18.95 1.16 -8.90
C SER A 40 -18.45 2.56 -9.24
N PRO A 41 -19.10 3.32 -10.15
CA PRO A 41 -18.70 4.69 -10.44
C PRO A 41 -18.56 5.50 -9.16
N GLY A 42 -17.39 6.16 -9.00
CA GLY A 42 -17.08 6.92 -7.78
C GLY A 42 -17.92 8.18 -7.65
N THR A 43 -18.19 8.58 -6.41
CA THR A 43 -18.80 9.88 -6.10
C THR A 43 -17.70 10.94 -6.01
N THR A 44 -17.89 12.09 -6.65
CA THR A 44 -16.98 13.23 -6.54
C THR A 44 -17.65 14.38 -5.80
N VAL A 45 -16.99 14.92 -4.78
CA VAL A 45 -17.43 16.08 -4.00
C VAL A 45 -16.43 17.21 -4.21
N ASN A 46 -16.90 18.37 -4.65
CA ASN A 46 -16.09 19.58 -4.82
C ASN A 46 -16.10 20.42 -3.53
N LEU A 47 -14.93 20.83 -3.06
CA LEU A 47 -14.74 21.60 -1.85
C LEU A 47 -13.72 22.71 -2.11
N GLY A 48 -14.16 23.96 -2.21
CA GLY A 48 -13.33 25.15 -2.11
C GLY A 48 -11.96 25.12 -2.81
N GLY A 49 -11.91 24.72 -4.10
CA GLY A 49 -10.68 24.66 -4.88
C GLY A 49 -10.09 23.24 -5.05
N GLY A 50 -10.62 22.24 -4.35
CA GLY A 50 -10.24 20.85 -4.54
C GLY A 50 -11.43 19.92 -4.66
N SER A 51 -11.18 18.66 -4.99
CA SER A 51 -12.21 17.62 -5.12
C SER A 51 -11.80 16.34 -4.39
N LEU A 52 -12.80 15.63 -3.88
CA LEU A 52 -12.67 14.31 -3.26
C LEU A 52 -13.40 13.29 -4.15
N SER A 53 -12.72 12.23 -4.53
CA SER A 53 -13.28 11.11 -5.27
C SER A 53 -13.33 9.88 -4.37
N VAL A 54 -14.47 9.19 -4.36
CA VAL A 54 -14.73 8.02 -3.50
C VAL A 54 -15.15 6.85 -4.35
N VAL A 55 -14.54 5.70 -4.14
CA VAL A 55 -14.98 4.42 -4.71
C VAL A 55 -15.16 3.43 -3.57
N LYS A 56 -16.31 2.79 -3.51
CA LYS A 56 -16.60 1.72 -2.53
C LYS A 56 -15.95 0.41 -2.96
N GLY A 57 -15.39 -0.33 -2.00
CA GLY A 57 -14.71 -1.59 -2.29
C GLY A 57 -14.93 -2.63 -1.17
N ARG A 58 -13.92 -3.46 -0.91
CA ARG A 58 -13.93 -4.45 0.18
C ARG A 58 -14.18 -3.77 1.52
N PRO A 59 -15.21 -4.17 2.29
CA PRO A 59 -15.54 -3.51 3.55
C PRO A 59 -14.39 -3.52 4.57
N GLY A 60 -14.09 -2.34 5.10
CA GLY A 60 -13.02 -2.12 6.08
C GLY A 60 -11.63 -1.87 5.49
N TYR A 61 -11.46 -1.88 4.16
CA TYR A 61 -10.17 -1.73 3.49
C TYR A 61 -10.20 -0.53 2.55
N VAL A 62 -9.31 0.45 2.73
CA VAL A 62 -9.30 1.69 1.94
C VAL A 62 -7.89 2.10 1.54
N ILE A 63 -7.73 2.50 0.28
CA ILE A 63 -6.56 3.21 -0.24
C ILE A 63 -6.87 4.71 -0.21
N GLY A 64 -6.03 5.49 0.45
CA GLY A 64 -6.08 6.94 0.46
C GLY A 64 -4.97 7.56 -0.39
N ALA A 65 -5.30 8.60 -1.15
CA ALA A 65 -4.32 9.47 -1.81
C ALA A 65 -4.67 10.93 -1.49
N PRO A 66 -4.25 11.44 -0.31
CA PRO A 66 -4.67 12.76 0.17
C PRO A 66 -4.02 13.92 -0.59
N HIS A 67 -2.93 13.68 -1.30
CA HIS A 67 -2.14 14.70 -2.01
C HIS A 67 -2.07 14.44 -3.53
N GLY A 68 -3.12 13.87 -4.13
CA GLY A 68 -3.13 13.36 -5.51
C GLY A 68 -2.59 14.31 -6.57
N SER A 69 -2.82 15.63 -6.45
CA SER A 69 -2.33 16.61 -7.44
C SER A 69 -0.94 17.18 -7.12
N THR A 70 -0.46 17.08 -5.87
CA THR A 70 0.85 17.61 -5.46
C THR A 70 1.92 16.56 -5.44
N ASP A 71 1.58 15.37 -5.00
CA ASP A 71 2.48 14.22 -4.97
C ASP A 71 2.39 13.45 -6.29
N SER A 72 2.76 14.06 -7.38
CA SER A 72 2.63 13.56 -8.76
C SER A 72 2.24 12.09 -8.92
N ALA A 73 1.09 11.83 -9.55
CA ALA A 73 0.56 10.51 -9.89
C ALA A 73 0.12 9.62 -8.70
N THR A 74 0.10 10.11 -7.46
CA THR A 74 -0.40 9.29 -6.32
C THR A 74 -1.92 9.07 -6.40
N ASP A 75 -2.67 9.98 -7.03
CA ASP A 75 -4.07 9.79 -7.39
C ASP A 75 -4.27 8.59 -8.32
N LEU A 76 -3.50 8.52 -9.40
CA LEU A 76 -3.55 7.42 -10.37
C LEU A 76 -3.12 6.10 -9.74
N ILE A 77 -2.05 6.12 -8.93
CA ILE A 77 -1.57 4.94 -8.22
C ILE A 77 -2.63 4.48 -7.22
N GLY A 78 -3.20 5.38 -6.42
CA GLY A 78 -4.23 5.04 -5.44
C GLY A 78 -5.47 4.41 -6.06
N LEU A 79 -5.96 4.95 -7.17
CA LEU A 79 -7.10 4.38 -7.90
C LEU A 79 -6.77 3.00 -8.50
N GLU A 80 -5.60 2.84 -9.08
CA GLU A 80 -5.19 1.55 -9.66
C GLU A 80 -4.94 0.49 -8.57
N LEU A 81 -4.36 0.86 -7.42
CA LEU A 81 -4.23 -0.03 -6.27
C LEU A 81 -5.60 -0.50 -5.77
N ALA A 82 -6.56 0.43 -5.63
CA ALA A 82 -7.91 0.08 -5.23
C ALA A 82 -8.57 -0.90 -6.22
N ARG A 83 -8.41 -0.66 -7.53
CA ARG A 83 -8.91 -1.55 -8.57
C ARG A 83 -8.29 -2.95 -8.50
N ARG A 84 -6.98 -3.05 -8.25
CA ARG A 84 -6.25 -4.34 -8.18
C ARG A 84 -6.61 -5.14 -6.93
N THR A 85 -6.73 -4.46 -5.79
CA THR A 85 -6.98 -5.10 -4.50
C THR A 85 -8.46 -5.31 -4.19
N GLY A 86 -9.34 -4.63 -4.91
CA GLY A 86 -10.76 -4.55 -4.58
C GLY A 86 -11.06 -3.69 -3.34
N PHE A 87 -10.07 -2.93 -2.81
CA PHE A 87 -10.28 -2.02 -1.68
C PHE A 87 -11.11 -0.81 -2.12
N GLY A 88 -11.76 -0.15 -1.17
CA GLY A 88 -12.30 1.19 -1.41
C GLY A 88 -11.18 2.20 -1.64
N SER A 89 -11.50 3.36 -2.22
CA SER A 89 -10.55 4.45 -2.33
C SER A 89 -11.15 5.81 -1.98
N ALA A 90 -10.29 6.67 -1.41
CA ALA A 90 -10.56 8.09 -1.18
C ALA A 90 -9.38 8.90 -1.71
N VAL A 91 -9.62 9.65 -2.78
CA VAL A 91 -8.58 10.41 -3.48
C VAL A 91 -8.91 11.89 -3.43
N ALA A 92 -7.95 12.72 -3.00
CA ALA A 92 -8.07 14.17 -2.95
C ALA A 92 -7.17 14.83 -3.99
N THR A 93 -7.73 15.76 -4.76
CA THR A 93 -7.01 16.54 -5.77
C THR A 93 -7.33 18.03 -5.65
N GLY A 94 -6.43 18.90 -6.09
CA GLY A 94 -6.65 20.36 -6.11
C GLY A 94 -6.32 21.10 -4.81
N PHE A 95 -6.04 20.43 -3.71
CA PHE A 95 -5.78 21.04 -2.40
C PHE A 95 -4.34 21.51 -2.18
N GLY A 96 -3.48 21.34 -3.18
CA GLY A 96 -2.04 21.61 -3.02
C GLY A 96 -1.62 23.06 -3.17
N LYS A 97 -2.44 23.90 -3.81
CA LYS A 97 -2.24 25.34 -3.94
C LYS A 97 -3.60 26.01 -4.17
N LEU A 98 -4.08 26.75 -3.19
CA LEU A 98 -5.45 27.25 -3.17
C LEU A 98 -5.59 28.73 -3.52
N ASP A 99 -4.55 29.53 -3.33
CA ASP A 99 -4.61 30.98 -3.50
C ASP A 99 -3.27 31.57 -3.97
N ALA A 100 -3.25 32.88 -4.12
CA ALA A 100 -2.06 33.63 -4.56
C ALA A 100 -0.89 33.50 -3.57
N GLU A 101 -1.18 33.34 -2.29
CA GLU A 101 -0.21 33.14 -1.23
C GLU A 101 0.37 31.72 -1.20
N GLY A 102 -0.16 30.81 -2.02
CA GLY A 102 0.29 29.43 -2.12
C GLY A 102 -0.10 28.57 -0.92
N ARG A 103 -1.20 28.90 -0.23
CA ARG A 103 -1.74 28.06 0.84
C ARG A 103 -2.19 26.71 0.29
N ARG A 104 -2.00 25.67 1.10
CA ARG A 104 -2.46 24.31 0.82
C ARG A 104 -3.11 23.70 2.06
N TYR A 105 -4.10 22.84 1.86
CA TYR A 105 -4.62 21.98 2.91
C TYR A 105 -3.92 20.62 2.91
N ASN A 106 -3.61 20.12 4.11
CA ASN A 106 -2.99 18.80 4.24
C ASN A 106 -3.96 17.62 4.03
N VAL A 107 -5.23 17.86 3.98
CA VAL A 107 -6.31 16.90 3.70
C VAL A 107 -6.37 15.73 4.69
N ASN A 108 -5.29 14.98 4.88
CA ASN A 108 -5.18 13.88 5.85
C ASN A 108 -4.89 14.33 7.29
N ARG A 109 -4.78 15.66 7.53
CA ARG A 109 -4.63 16.33 8.84
C ARG A 109 -5.43 17.63 8.84
N PRO A 110 -5.92 18.10 10.00
CA PRO A 110 -6.72 19.33 10.07
C PRO A 110 -5.86 20.61 9.98
N THR A 111 -4.83 20.60 9.15
CA THR A 111 -3.85 21.70 9.05
C THR A 111 -3.71 22.27 7.65
N GLU A 112 -3.32 23.52 7.57
CA GLU A 112 -2.89 24.20 6.35
C GLU A 112 -1.47 24.72 6.49
N SER A 113 -0.81 24.92 5.37
CA SER A 113 0.51 25.53 5.30
C SER A 113 0.66 26.36 4.02
N VAL A 114 1.63 27.26 4.01
CA VAL A 114 2.05 27.94 2.79
C VAL A 114 3.07 27.04 2.08
N VAL A 115 2.95 26.89 0.76
CA VAL A 115 3.88 26.10 -0.03
C VAL A 115 5.28 26.73 0.05
N GLY A 116 6.28 25.91 0.39
CA GLY A 116 7.66 26.36 0.57
C GLY A 116 7.97 26.95 1.94
N ALA A 117 6.99 27.08 2.84
CA ALA A 117 7.23 27.46 4.22
C ALA A 117 8.01 26.39 5.01
N SER A 118 8.67 26.81 6.08
CA SER A 118 9.45 25.91 6.95
C SER A 118 8.59 24.76 7.49
N PRO A 119 9.15 23.56 7.67
CA PRO A 119 8.52 22.51 8.43
C PRO A 119 8.11 23.04 9.83
N GLY A 120 6.86 22.82 10.24
CA GLY A 120 6.33 23.35 11.50
C GLY A 120 5.56 24.68 11.38
N SER A 121 5.53 25.30 10.18
CA SER A 121 4.64 26.45 9.90
C SER A 121 3.17 26.04 9.70
N GLU A 122 2.88 24.74 9.76
CA GLU A 122 1.52 24.22 9.67
C GLU A 122 0.68 24.70 10.86
N ARG A 123 -0.53 25.12 10.58
CA ARG A 123 -1.49 25.54 11.59
C ARG A 123 -2.84 24.91 11.35
N GLU A 124 -3.52 24.62 12.42
CA GLU A 124 -4.90 24.19 12.37
C GLU A 124 -5.80 25.41 12.13
N THR A 125 -6.69 25.29 11.15
CA THR A 125 -7.71 26.30 10.85
C THR A 125 -9.06 25.63 10.69
N GLU A 126 -10.12 26.40 10.82
CA GLU A 126 -11.48 25.87 10.60
C GLU A 126 -11.67 25.38 9.15
N ALA A 127 -11.08 26.06 8.17
CA ALA A 127 -11.13 25.67 6.78
C ALA A 127 -10.42 24.33 6.56
N ALA A 128 -9.20 24.16 7.09
CA ALA A 128 -8.45 22.91 7.01
C ALA A 128 -9.17 21.76 7.73
N ARG A 129 -9.78 22.05 8.89
CA ARG A 129 -10.58 21.06 9.63
C ARG A 129 -11.78 20.59 8.83
N ARG A 130 -12.52 21.49 8.17
CA ARG A 130 -13.65 21.11 7.29
C ARG A 130 -13.22 20.21 6.15
N VAL A 131 -12.06 20.47 5.51
CA VAL A 131 -11.52 19.64 4.44
C VAL A 131 -11.12 18.26 4.99
N PHE A 132 -10.41 18.21 6.11
CA PHE A 132 -10.02 16.97 6.78
C PHE A 132 -11.22 16.11 7.18
N GLU A 133 -12.27 16.70 7.74
CA GLU A 133 -13.50 15.99 8.09
C GLU A 133 -14.24 15.48 6.85
N ALA A 134 -14.27 16.26 5.77
CA ALA A 134 -14.85 15.82 4.52
C ALA A 134 -14.09 14.64 3.93
N TYR A 135 -12.76 14.68 3.96
CA TYR A 135 -11.92 13.55 3.56
C TYR A 135 -12.15 12.33 4.44
N GLY A 136 -12.24 12.52 5.76
CA GLY A 136 -12.58 11.45 6.70
C GLY A 136 -13.93 10.79 6.40
N ARG A 137 -14.95 11.58 6.03
CA ARG A 137 -16.25 11.03 5.57
C ARG A 137 -16.10 10.23 4.29
N SER A 138 -15.29 10.70 3.34
CA SER A 138 -14.98 9.97 2.11
C SER A 138 -14.32 8.62 2.39
N VAL A 139 -13.35 8.58 3.31
CA VAL A 139 -12.71 7.31 3.74
C VAL A 139 -13.72 6.38 4.41
N THR A 140 -14.60 6.92 5.27
CA THR A 140 -15.66 6.12 5.92
C THR A 140 -16.66 5.57 4.89
N GLU A 141 -17.04 6.36 3.90
CA GLU A 141 -17.91 5.92 2.81
C GLU A 141 -17.25 4.80 1.99
N ALA A 142 -15.99 4.98 1.62
CA ALA A 142 -15.21 3.97 0.90
C ALA A 142 -15.06 2.67 1.69
N SER A 143 -14.92 2.77 3.02
CA SER A 143 -14.77 1.64 3.93
C SER A 143 -16.03 0.80 4.11
N GLN A 144 -17.22 1.37 3.93
CA GLN A 144 -18.51 0.68 4.13
C GLN A 144 -18.66 0.01 5.52
N GLY A 145 -17.95 0.50 6.55
CA GLY A 145 -17.94 -0.04 7.90
C GLY A 145 -16.72 0.43 8.69
N PRO A 146 -16.39 -0.24 9.80
CA PRO A 146 -15.20 0.07 10.57
C PRO A 146 -13.93 -0.01 9.73
N LEU A 147 -13.09 1.02 9.80
CA LEU A 147 -11.84 1.12 9.04
C LEU A 147 -10.78 0.19 9.66
N ARG A 148 -10.59 -0.98 9.06
CA ARG A 148 -9.67 -2.01 9.54
C ARG A 148 -8.25 -1.81 9.02
N VAL A 149 -8.16 -1.54 7.72
CA VAL A 149 -6.91 -1.32 7.02
C VAL A 149 -7.01 -0.03 6.22
N TYR A 150 -6.08 0.87 6.46
CA TYR A 150 -5.96 2.11 5.73
C TYR A 150 -4.54 2.25 5.15
N VAL A 151 -4.43 2.48 3.86
CA VAL A 151 -3.15 2.67 3.18
C VAL A 151 -3.13 4.06 2.57
N GLU A 152 -2.28 4.95 3.08
CA GLU A 152 -2.04 6.25 2.46
C GLU A 152 -0.89 6.16 1.46
N VAL A 153 -1.11 6.61 0.23
CA VAL A 153 -0.10 6.70 -0.81
C VAL A 153 0.37 8.14 -0.94
N HIS A 154 1.65 8.34 -0.72
CA HIS A 154 2.34 9.62 -0.79
C HIS A 154 3.50 9.59 -1.76
N GLY A 155 4.02 10.76 -2.07
CA GLY A 155 5.19 10.93 -2.91
C GLY A 155 6.19 11.87 -2.29
N ASN A 156 7.45 11.46 -2.28
CA ASN A 156 8.56 12.31 -1.88
C ASN A 156 9.48 12.64 -3.06
N ALA A 157 10.26 13.71 -2.89
CA ALA A 157 11.25 14.15 -3.87
C ALA A 157 12.63 14.37 -3.23
N HIS A 158 12.83 13.92 -1.99
CA HIS A 158 14.09 14.12 -1.29
C HIS A 158 15.15 13.16 -1.83
N GLN A 159 16.37 13.68 -2.06
CA GLN A 159 17.45 12.88 -2.65
C GLN A 159 17.86 11.68 -1.78
N ASP A 160 17.92 11.85 -0.46
CA ASP A 160 18.29 10.77 0.47
C ASP A 160 17.31 9.60 0.49
N THR A 161 16.10 9.79 -0.04
CA THR A 161 15.06 8.75 -0.13
C THR A 161 14.77 8.32 -1.57
N ALA A 162 15.54 8.83 -2.56
CA ALA A 162 15.28 8.57 -3.97
C ALA A 162 15.41 7.09 -4.37
N GLY A 163 16.20 6.31 -3.63
CA GLY A 163 16.45 4.89 -3.87
C GLY A 163 15.57 3.95 -3.06
N ARG A 164 14.56 4.43 -2.32
CA ARG A 164 13.80 3.57 -1.40
C ARG A 164 12.32 3.92 -1.30
N VAL A 165 11.51 2.93 -0.98
CA VAL A 165 10.12 3.07 -0.52
C VAL A 165 10.14 3.07 1.00
N GLU A 166 9.53 4.06 1.64
CA GLU A 166 9.39 4.11 3.09
C GLU A 166 7.95 3.82 3.50
N ILE A 167 7.78 2.98 4.52
CA ILE A 167 6.45 2.59 5.03
C ILE A 167 6.41 2.84 6.54
N ALA A 168 5.73 3.92 6.95
CA ALA A 168 5.40 4.11 8.35
C ALA A 168 4.12 3.34 8.69
N THR A 169 4.02 2.83 9.93
CA THR A 169 2.96 1.89 10.31
C THR A 169 2.18 2.36 11.53
N VAL A 170 0.91 1.92 11.61
CA VAL A 170 0.05 2.04 12.81
C VAL A 170 -0.58 0.68 13.07
N GLY A 171 -0.64 0.29 14.35
CA GLY A 171 -1.28 -0.96 14.77
C GLY A 171 -0.55 -2.24 14.37
N LEU A 172 0.74 -2.14 14.01
CA LEU A 172 1.60 -3.29 13.69
C LEU A 172 2.64 -3.50 14.79
N SER A 173 2.86 -4.75 15.17
CA SER A 173 4.01 -5.15 15.99
C SER A 173 5.31 -5.10 15.16
N LYS A 174 6.45 -5.25 15.81
CA LYS A 174 7.74 -5.34 15.11
C LYS A 174 7.80 -6.57 14.21
N GLU A 175 7.21 -7.67 14.63
CA GLU A 175 7.11 -8.92 13.87
C GLU A 175 6.21 -8.74 12.64
N ASP A 176 5.05 -8.08 12.79
CA ASP A 176 4.19 -7.74 11.65
C ASP A 176 4.92 -6.83 10.65
N ALA A 177 5.68 -5.84 11.13
CA ALA A 177 6.46 -4.94 10.28
C ALA A 177 7.58 -5.68 9.52
N TRP A 178 8.23 -6.66 10.15
CA TRP A 178 9.16 -7.56 9.47
C TRP A 178 8.48 -8.38 8.37
N GLN A 179 7.28 -8.89 8.62
CA GLN A 179 6.49 -9.62 7.62
C GLN A 179 6.12 -8.70 6.44
N VAL A 180 5.67 -7.48 6.72
CA VAL A 180 5.38 -6.45 5.70
C VAL A 180 6.61 -6.21 4.83
N LYS A 181 7.77 -5.96 5.44
CA LYS A 181 9.04 -5.72 4.74
C LYS A 181 9.41 -6.91 3.86
N THR A 182 9.50 -8.10 4.44
CA THR A 182 9.93 -9.31 3.73
C THR A 182 8.98 -9.66 2.59
N LEU A 183 7.66 -9.57 2.81
CA LEU A 183 6.67 -9.85 1.78
C LEU A 183 6.80 -8.88 0.59
N LEU A 184 6.94 -7.58 0.86
CA LEU A 184 7.09 -6.58 -0.19
C LEU A 184 8.42 -6.75 -0.95
N GLU A 185 9.53 -7.07 -0.27
CA GLU A 185 10.81 -7.36 -0.90
C GLU A 185 10.73 -8.58 -1.83
N LEU A 186 10.10 -9.67 -1.38
CA LEU A 186 9.92 -10.89 -2.18
C LEU A 186 9.05 -10.62 -3.42
N ILE A 187 7.95 -9.91 -3.28
CA ILE A 187 7.05 -9.57 -4.39
C ILE A 187 7.76 -8.63 -5.37
N ARG A 188 8.44 -7.59 -4.89
CA ARG A 188 9.26 -6.70 -5.72
C ARG A 188 10.27 -7.52 -6.55
N ASP A 189 11.02 -8.39 -5.91
CA ASP A 189 12.07 -9.17 -6.56
C ASP A 189 11.51 -10.17 -7.55
N ALA A 190 10.35 -10.74 -7.29
CA ALA A 190 9.66 -11.62 -8.25
C ALA A 190 9.21 -10.85 -9.50
N HIS A 191 8.56 -9.70 -9.33
CA HIS A 191 8.07 -8.89 -10.46
C HIS A 191 9.20 -8.26 -11.27
N LEU A 192 10.25 -7.75 -10.61
CA LEU A 192 11.34 -7.05 -11.30
C LEU A 192 12.43 -7.99 -11.84
N ARG A 193 12.29 -9.30 -11.67
CA ARG A 193 13.26 -10.27 -12.21
C ARG A 193 13.44 -10.17 -13.72
N SER A 194 12.35 -9.95 -14.43
CA SER A 194 12.33 -9.82 -15.91
C SER A 194 12.39 -8.37 -16.39
N GLN A 195 12.63 -7.40 -15.49
CA GLN A 195 12.63 -5.97 -15.79
C GLN A 195 13.93 -5.30 -15.31
N PRO A 196 15.08 -5.59 -15.95
CA PRO A 196 16.39 -5.12 -15.49
C PRO A 196 16.55 -3.60 -15.47
N GLU A 197 15.81 -2.87 -16.32
CA GLU A 197 15.81 -1.41 -16.34
C GLU A 197 15.02 -0.78 -15.20
N THR A 198 14.15 -1.51 -14.56
CA THR A 198 13.38 -0.99 -13.43
C THR A 198 14.25 -1.04 -12.16
N PRO A 199 14.57 0.12 -11.55
CA PRO A 199 15.42 0.14 -10.36
C PRO A 199 14.76 -0.63 -9.20
N ARG A 200 15.54 -1.47 -8.53
CA ARG A 200 15.11 -2.17 -7.31
C ARG A 200 15.26 -1.25 -6.12
N LEU A 201 14.18 -0.57 -5.79
CA LEU A 201 14.15 0.31 -4.62
C LEU A 201 14.26 -0.50 -3.33
N GLU A 202 15.02 -0.01 -2.38
CA GLU A 202 15.07 -0.58 -1.04
C GLU A 202 13.71 -0.40 -0.33
N ILE A 203 13.38 -1.31 0.57
CA ILE A 203 12.14 -1.26 1.35
C ILE A 203 12.49 -0.97 2.80
N PHE A 204 12.05 0.18 3.31
CA PHE A 204 12.17 0.56 4.71
C PHE A 204 10.80 0.55 5.38
N VAL A 205 10.69 -0.13 6.52
CA VAL A 205 9.43 -0.29 7.26
C VAL A 205 9.65 0.00 8.74
N GLU A 206 8.90 0.92 9.31
CA GLU A 206 8.89 1.19 10.75
C GLU A 206 8.10 0.09 11.51
N PRO A 207 8.52 -0.34 12.70
CA PRO A 207 9.67 0.11 13.49
C PRO A 207 10.97 -0.67 13.24
N VAL A 208 11.06 -1.43 12.16
CA VAL A 208 12.26 -2.21 11.79
C VAL A 208 13.38 -1.28 11.35
N ASP A 209 13.06 -0.32 10.51
CA ASP A 209 13.99 0.64 9.94
C ASP A 209 13.71 2.06 10.45
N THR A 210 14.73 2.93 10.44
CA THR A 210 14.56 4.35 10.70
C THR A 210 14.13 5.06 9.42
N LEU A 211 12.98 5.70 9.46
CA LEU A 211 12.40 6.43 8.34
C LEU A 211 12.70 7.92 8.40
N ARG A 212 12.79 8.56 7.24
CA ARG A 212 12.72 10.01 7.11
C ARG A 212 11.28 10.52 7.26
N TYR A 213 10.32 9.79 6.67
CA TYR A 213 8.90 10.15 6.66
C TYR A 213 8.10 9.23 7.60
N SER A 214 8.26 9.45 8.91
CA SER A 214 7.59 8.64 9.96
C SER A 214 6.09 8.96 10.13
N ALA A 215 5.56 9.96 9.41
CA ALA A 215 4.16 10.37 9.45
C ALA A 215 3.62 10.71 10.85
N SER A 216 4.46 11.19 11.78
CA SER A 216 4.13 11.38 13.20
C SER A 216 2.87 12.23 13.41
N ALA A 217 2.70 13.32 12.66
CA ALA A 217 1.52 14.18 12.76
C ALA A 217 0.23 13.49 12.29
N SER A 218 0.28 12.68 11.22
CA SER A 218 -0.87 11.90 10.74
C SER A 218 -1.21 10.74 11.68
N LYS A 219 -0.21 10.16 12.35
CA LYS A 219 -0.40 9.13 13.37
C LYS A 219 -1.03 9.65 14.66
N SER A 220 -0.75 10.90 15.04
CA SER A 220 -1.25 11.49 16.30
C SER A 220 -2.62 12.16 16.15
N GLY A 221 -2.91 12.81 15.04
CA GLY A 221 -4.13 13.61 14.86
C GLY A 221 -4.72 13.56 13.44
N GLY A 222 -4.21 12.69 12.58
CA GLY A 222 -4.66 12.57 11.19
C GLY A 222 -5.41 11.28 10.89
N MET A 223 -5.52 10.97 9.60
CA MET A 223 -6.30 9.81 9.14
C MET A 223 -5.71 8.47 9.55
N LEU A 224 -4.38 8.35 9.67
CA LEU A 224 -3.74 7.11 10.13
C LEU A 224 -4.22 6.67 11.51
N ALA A 225 -4.49 7.65 12.42
CA ALA A 225 -4.99 7.37 13.77
C ALA A 225 -6.40 6.79 13.81
N ARG A 226 -7.16 6.84 12.71
CA ARG A 226 -8.57 6.43 12.66
C ARG A 226 -8.78 4.97 12.24
N SER A 227 -7.71 4.25 11.91
CA SER A 227 -7.77 2.85 11.48
C SER A 227 -7.18 1.91 12.51
N GLU A 228 -7.58 0.66 12.49
CA GLU A 228 -6.99 -0.36 13.34
C GLU A 228 -5.53 -0.67 12.93
N ARG A 229 -5.28 -0.70 11.63
CA ARG A 229 -3.95 -0.87 11.03
C ARG A 229 -3.79 0.10 9.86
N ALA A 230 -2.66 0.78 9.80
CA ALA A 230 -2.36 1.63 8.65
C ALA A 230 -0.94 1.45 8.14
N LEU A 231 -0.80 1.69 6.84
CA LEU A 231 0.46 1.87 6.15
C LEU A 231 0.48 3.26 5.51
N HIS A 232 1.50 4.04 5.80
CA HIS A 232 1.78 5.31 5.12
C HIS A 232 2.96 5.06 4.18
N VAL A 233 2.68 4.99 2.89
CA VAL A 233 3.62 4.58 1.85
C VAL A 233 4.16 5.80 1.14
N GLU A 234 5.44 6.08 1.31
CA GLU A 234 6.18 7.15 0.64
C GLU A 234 6.93 6.61 -0.57
N LEU A 235 6.53 7.05 -1.73
CA LEU A 235 7.11 6.62 -3.01
C LEU A 235 8.09 7.67 -3.53
N PRO A 236 9.33 7.30 -3.88
CA PRO A 236 10.25 8.20 -4.55
C PRO A 236 9.77 8.52 -5.97
N ARG A 237 10.29 9.59 -6.55
CA ARG A 237 9.84 10.09 -7.85
C ARG A 237 9.86 9.00 -8.93
N VAL A 238 10.90 8.17 -9.00
CA VAL A 238 11.02 7.11 -10.02
C VAL A 238 9.87 6.10 -9.97
N ALA A 239 9.42 5.72 -8.77
CA ALA A 239 8.29 4.81 -8.58
C ALA A 239 6.93 5.42 -8.94
N ARG A 240 6.85 6.73 -9.11
CA ARG A 240 5.64 7.46 -9.50
C ARG A 240 5.65 7.96 -10.94
N THR A 241 6.80 7.84 -11.63
CA THR A 241 6.99 8.32 -13.01
C THR A 241 7.39 7.18 -13.93
N THR A 242 8.67 7.01 -14.19
CA THR A 242 9.19 6.03 -15.19
C THR A 242 8.93 4.58 -14.82
N SER A 243 8.90 4.24 -13.53
CA SER A 243 8.64 2.88 -13.05
C SER A 243 7.25 2.74 -12.39
N ARG A 244 6.33 3.68 -12.66
CA ARG A 244 5.02 3.74 -12.00
C ARG A 244 4.23 2.45 -12.17
N GLU A 245 4.13 1.94 -13.38
CA GLU A 245 3.36 0.73 -13.67
C GLU A 245 3.92 -0.47 -12.89
N ALA A 246 5.23 -0.70 -12.96
CA ALA A 246 5.89 -1.80 -12.27
C ALA A 246 5.66 -1.75 -10.75
N TYR A 247 5.88 -0.58 -10.13
CA TYR A 247 5.68 -0.44 -8.68
C TYR A 247 4.21 -0.44 -8.26
N THR A 248 3.29 -0.01 -9.11
CA THR A 248 1.84 -0.14 -8.83
C THR A 248 1.43 -1.62 -8.84
N VAL A 249 1.96 -2.44 -9.75
CA VAL A 249 1.73 -3.90 -9.75
C VAL A 249 2.31 -4.54 -8.49
N VAL A 250 3.56 -4.25 -8.16
CA VAL A 250 4.23 -4.76 -6.94
C VAL A 250 3.43 -4.42 -5.69
N LEU A 251 3.02 -3.16 -5.53
CA LEU A 251 2.23 -2.73 -4.37
C LEU A 251 0.84 -3.36 -4.35
N GLY A 252 0.19 -3.51 -5.51
CA GLY A 252 -1.14 -4.12 -5.60
C GLY A 252 -1.13 -5.57 -5.12
N ASP A 253 -0.18 -6.37 -5.59
CA ASP A 253 -0.03 -7.76 -5.18
C ASP A 253 0.38 -7.89 -3.70
N PHE A 254 1.28 -7.01 -3.25
CA PHE A 254 1.65 -6.93 -1.84
C PHE A 254 0.44 -6.64 -0.95
N LEU A 255 -0.33 -5.60 -1.26
CA LEU A 255 -1.48 -5.20 -0.44
C LEU A 255 -2.57 -6.26 -0.42
N SER A 256 -2.79 -6.96 -1.53
CA SER A 256 -3.75 -8.06 -1.60
C SER A 256 -3.34 -9.19 -0.65
N GLN A 257 -2.09 -9.65 -0.72
CA GLN A 257 -1.59 -10.74 0.13
C GLN A 257 -1.52 -10.32 1.60
N TRP A 258 -1.06 -9.10 1.90
CA TRP A 258 -1.02 -8.59 3.27
C TRP A 258 -2.42 -8.50 3.89
N ALA A 259 -3.43 -8.06 3.14
CA ALA A 259 -4.81 -8.02 3.62
C ALA A 259 -5.36 -9.40 3.97
N ASP A 260 -4.98 -10.43 3.25
CA ASP A 260 -5.38 -11.80 3.55
C ASP A 260 -4.72 -12.32 4.82
N LEU A 261 -3.43 -12.00 5.05
CA LEU A 261 -2.73 -12.29 6.31
C LEU A 261 -3.38 -11.59 7.51
N VAL A 262 -3.73 -10.29 7.36
CA VAL A 262 -4.45 -9.53 8.39
C VAL A 262 -5.80 -10.15 8.72
N THR A 263 -6.51 -10.67 7.72
CA THR A 263 -7.82 -11.33 7.91
C THR A 263 -7.66 -12.66 8.61
N ALA A 264 -6.69 -13.48 8.19
CA ALA A 264 -6.45 -14.81 8.77
C ALA A 264 -6.00 -14.75 10.23
N SER A 265 -5.25 -13.72 10.63
CA SER A 265 -4.78 -13.56 12.02
C SER A 265 -5.90 -13.29 13.03
N ARG A 266 -7.07 -12.84 12.59
CA ARG A 266 -8.26 -12.59 13.43
C ARG A 266 -9.13 -13.82 13.67
N GLY A 267 -8.97 -14.85 12.87
CA GLY A 267 -9.72 -16.10 13.02
C GLY A 267 -9.10 -17.09 13.99
N ARG A 268 -7.95 -16.70 14.58
CA ARG A 268 -7.25 -17.46 15.63
C ARG A 268 -7.37 -16.77 16.96
#